data_4ab1edb38504d4362e8f658f47986d5c
#
_entry.id   4ab1edb38504d4362e8f658f47986d5c
#
_cell.length_a   1.000
_cell.length_b   1.000
_cell.length_c   1.000
_cell.angle_alpha   90.00
_cell.angle_beta   90.00
_cell.angle_gamma   90.00
#
_symmetry.space_group_name_H-M   'P 1'
#
loop_
_entity.id
_entity.type
_entity.pdbx_description
1 polymer ?
#
loop_
_entity_poly.entity_id
_entity_poly.type
_entity_poly.pdbx_seq_one_letter_code
_entity_poly.pdbx_strand_id
1 'polypeptide(L)'
;MKEIRATTILGVRHKGKVAMAGDGQITFGDMSFKQKAVKVREFKHTQNKVLGGFAGAAADALALFEKFEQKLEQYEGDLKRATVELAKDWRMDKMLRHLDAMLVVMDKKNSFI
;
A
#
# COMPACT_ATOMS: atom_id res chain seq x y z
N MET A 1 -18.13 -0.74 9.25
CA MET A 1 -17.19 -0.90 8.13
C MET A 1 -16.43 0.40 7.91
N LYS A 2 -15.14 0.31 7.73
CA LYS A 2 -14.30 1.48 7.51
C LYS A 2 -13.78 1.48 6.08
N GLU A 3 -13.92 2.61 5.39
CA GLU A 3 -13.49 2.75 4.01
C GLU A 3 -12.44 3.83 3.87
N ILE A 4 -11.48 3.59 2.98
CA ILE A 4 -10.47 4.57 2.59
C ILE A 4 -10.47 4.63 1.07
N ARG A 5 -10.54 5.83 0.52
CA ARG A 5 -10.56 6.03 -0.92
C ARG A 5 -9.44 6.95 -1.37
N ALA A 6 -8.77 6.57 -2.45
CA ALA A 6 -7.89 7.43 -3.21
C ALA A 6 -8.30 7.25 -4.66
N THR A 7 -8.09 8.19 -5.53
CA THR A 7 -8.62 8.32 -6.90
C THR A 7 -9.23 7.06 -7.53
N THR A 8 -8.48 5.96 -7.63
CA THR A 8 -8.96 4.69 -8.22
C THR A 8 -8.81 3.53 -7.26
N ILE A 9 -8.58 3.81 -5.98
CA ILE A 9 -8.32 2.80 -4.97
C ILE A 9 -9.36 2.89 -3.85
N LEU A 10 -9.86 1.75 -3.44
CA LEU A 10 -10.78 1.62 -2.31
C LEU A 10 -10.26 0.57 -1.36
N GLY A 11 -10.05 0.95 -0.11
CA GLY A 11 -9.71 0.02 0.95
C GLY A 11 -10.87 -0.15 1.91
N VAL A 12 -11.13 -1.36 2.36
CA VAL A 12 -12.23 -1.67 3.27
C VAL A 12 -11.72 -2.57 4.39
N ARG A 13 -12.10 -2.22 5.62
CA ARG A 13 -11.86 -3.07 6.80
C ARG A 13 -13.19 -3.41 7.44
N HIS A 14 -13.41 -4.70 7.68
CA HIS A 14 -14.65 -5.17 8.28
C HIS A 14 -14.40 -6.46 9.06
N LYS A 15 -14.73 -6.45 10.33
CA LYS A 15 -14.63 -7.63 11.21
C LYS A 15 -13.26 -8.29 11.18
N GLY A 16 -12.20 -7.49 11.25
CA GLY A 16 -10.82 -7.98 11.27
C GLY A 16 -10.27 -8.42 9.93
N LYS A 17 -11.05 -8.24 8.86
CA LYS A 17 -10.62 -8.56 7.50
C LYS A 17 -10.39 -7.29 6.71
N VAL A 18 -9.44 -7.34 5.80
CA VAL A 18 -9.12 -6.19 4.94
C VAL A 18 -9.20 -6.60 3.48
N ALA A 19 -9.67 -5.68 2.66
CA ALA A 19 -9.70 -5.84 1.22
C ALA A 19 -9.39 -4.52 0.56
N MET A 20 -8.79 -4.56 -0.61
CA MET A 20 -8.48 -3.37 -1.39
C MET A 20 -8.77 -3.62 -2.86
N ALA A 21 -9.34 -2.64 -3.51
CA ALA A 21 -9.69 -2.72 -4.93
C ALA A 21 -9.14 -1.51 -5.66
N GLY A 22 -8.73 -1.72 -6.89
CA GLY A 22 -8.35 -0.68 -7.83
C GLY A 22 -8.92 -1.03 -9.18
N ASP A 23 -8.58 -0.28 -10.21
CA ASP A 23 -9.11 -0.52 -11.56
C ASP A 23 -8.84 -1.96 -12.03
N GLY A 24 -9.91 -2.77 -12.13
CA GLY A 24 -9.84 -4.14 -12.60
C GLY A 24 -9.11 -5.11 -11.69
N GLN A 25 -8.93 -4.76 -10.42
CA GLN A 25 -8.13 -5.56 -9.50
C GLN A 25 -8.72 -5.54 -8.09
N ILE A 26 -8.79 -6.72 -7.45
CA ILE A 26 -9.19 -6.83 -6.05
C ILE A 26 -8.16 -7.70 -5.33
N THR A 27 -7.74 -7.26 -4.15
CA THR A 27 -6.82 -8.01 -3.29
C THR A 27 -7.37 -8.10 -1.89
N PHE A 28 -7.49 -9.34 -1.38
CA PHE A 28 -7.88 -9.59 0.00
C PHE A 28 -6.63 -9.90 0.83
N GLY A 29 -6.67 -9.58 2.13
CA GLY A 29 -5.56 -9.81 3.03
C GLY A 29 -5.12 -11.27 3.13
N ASP A 30 -6.03 -12.22 2.86
CA ASP A 30 -5.72 -13.64 2.93
C ASP A 30 -5.56 -14.29 1.55
N MET A 31 -5.93 -13.58 0.48
CA MET A 31 -5.88 -14.09 -0.88
C MET A 31 -5.49 -12.99 -1.84
N SER A 32 -4.57 -13.34 -2.75
CA SER A 32 -4.23 -12.47 -3.88
C SER A 32 -4.65 -13.13 -5.15
N PHE A 33 -5.31 -12.41 -6.02
CA PHE A 33 -5.61 -12.90 -7.35
C PHE A 33 -4.48 -12.53 -8.29
N LYS A 34 -4.23 -13.40 -9.29
CA LYS A 34 -3.23 -13.11 -10.31
C LYS A 34 -3.64 -11.86 -11.06
N GLN A 35 -2.70 -10.93 -11.25
CA GLN A 35 -3.05 -9.61 -11.66
C GLN A 35 -2.26 -9.11 -12.85
N LYS A 36 -2.94 -8.33 -13.69
CA LYS A 36 -2.33 -7.67 -14.82
C LYS A 36 -1.93 -6.23 -14.50
N ALA A 37 -2.57 -5.61 -13.53
CA ALA A 37 -2.27 -4.24 -13.12
C ALA A 37 -1.61 -4.23 -11.74
N VAL A 38 -0.68 -3.31 -11.52
CA VAL A 38 0.16 -3.27 -10.31
C VAL A 38 -0.33 -2.20 -9.34
N LYS A 39 -1.64 -1.90 -9.36
CA LYS A 39 -2.19 -0.82 -8.54
C LYS A 39 -2.55 -1.23 -7.11
N VAL A 40 -2.77 -2.51 -6.88
CA VAL A 40 -3.05 -3.04 -5.54
C VAL A 40 -2.16 -4.24 -5.30
N ARG A 41 -1.51 -4.29 -4.14
CA ARG A 41 -0.55 -5.33 -3.83
C ARG A 41 -0.66 -5.75 -2.37
N GLU A 42 -0.46 -7.03 -2.09
CA GLU A 42 -0.34 -7.54 -0.73
C GLU A 42 1.13 -7.67 -0.37
N PHE A 43 1.49 -7.13 0.80
CA PHE A 43 2.81 -7.28 1.39
C PHE A 43 2.70 -8.19 2.59
N LYS A 44 3.54 -9.21 2.64
CA LYS A 44 3.57 -10.12 3.77
C LYS A 44 4.89 -9.97 4.51
N HIS A 45 4.81 -9.69 5.79
CA HIS A 45 5.98 -9.67 6.65
C HIS A 45 5.61 -10.36 7.96
N THR A 46 6.22 -11.51 8.22
CA THR A 46 5.90 -12.37 9.35
C THR A 46 4.40 -12.67 9.43
N GLN A 47 3.72 -12.18 10.45
CA GLN A 47 2.28 -12.40 10.65
C GLN A 47 1.43 -11.20 10.24
N ASN A 48 2.07 -10.10 9.88
CA ASN A 48 1.32 -8.90 9.50
C ASN A 48 1.13 -8.84 8.00
N LYS A 49 -0.13 -8.87 7.57
CA LYS A 49 -0.49 -8.75 6.16
C LYS A 49 -0.90 -7.32 5.88
N VAL A 50 -0.24 -6.69 4.94
CA VAL A 50 -0.46 -5.29 4.60
C VAL A 50 -0.92 -5.20 3.15
N LEU A 51 -1.96 -4.40 2.91
CA LEU A 51 -2.41 -4.10 1.55
C LEU A 51 -1.95 -2.69 1.19
N GLY A 52 -1.44 -2.54 -0.02
CA GLY A 52 -1.06 -1.24 -0.56
C GLY A 52 -1.74 -0.98 -1.88
N GLY A 53 -2.22 0.24 -2.06
CA GLY A 53 -2.83 0.69 -3.30
C GLY A 53 -2.18 1.97 -3.78
N PHE A 54 -2.07 2.12 -5.09
CA PHE A 54 -1.38 3.23 -5.72
C PHE A 54 -2.28 3.89 -6.77
N ALA A 55 -2.37 5.21 -6.69
CA ALA A 55 -3.03 6.03 -7.71
C ALA A 55 -1.97 6.91 -8.38
N GLY A 56 -1.78 6.74 -9.68
CA GLY A 56 -0.75 7.44 -10.44
C GLY A 56 -0.25 6.59 -11.61
N ALA A 57 0.94 6.91 -12.13
CA ALA A 57 1.53 6.17 -13.24
C ALA A 57 2.04 4.80 -12.79
N ALA A 58 1.80 3.78 -13.59
CA ALA A 58 2.14 2.40 -13.24
C ALA A 58 3.65 2.19 -12.99
N ALA A 59 4.51 2.88 -13.74
CA ALA A 59 5.96 2.79 -13.54
C ALA A 59 6.36 3.32 -12.16
N ASP A 60 5.69 4.36 -11.68
CA ASP A 60 5.97 4.95 -10.38
C ASP A 60 5.45 4.06 -9.25
N ALA A 61 4.36 3.32 -9.50
CA ALA A 61 3.79 2.40 -8.52
C ALA A 61 4.79 1.34 -8.10
N LEU A 62 5.49 0.75 -9.08
CA LEU A 62 6.46 -0.30 -8.81
C LEU A 62 7.58 0.20 -7.90
N ALA A 63 8.12 1.38 -8.21
CA ALA A 63 9.19 1.98 -7.43
C ALA A 63 8.75 2.26 -5.99
N LEU A 64 7.55 2.79 -5.79
CA LEU A 64 7.03 3.08 -4.47
C LEU A 64 6.72 1.82 -3.67
N PHE A 65 6.14 0.81 -4.32
CA PHE A 65 5.88 -0.47 -3.67
C PHE A 65 7.16 -1.15 -3.21
N GLU A 66 8.21 -1.11 -4.02
CA GLU A 66 9.49 -1.69 -3.64
C GLU A 66 10.10 -0.97 -2.44
N LYS A 67 10.05 0.36 -2.42
CA LYS A 67 10.55 1.12 -1.29
C LYS A 67 9.72 0.88 -0.02
N PHE A 68 8.42 0.76 -0.16
CA PHE A 68 7.56 0.46 0.97
C PHE A 68 7.86 -0.93 1.54
N GLU A 69 8.03 -1.91 0.67
CA GLU A 69 8.36 -3.27 1.07
C GLU A 69 9.69 -3.31 1.84
N GLN A 70 10.70 -2.57 1.37
CA GLN A 70 11.97 -2.45 2.07
C GLN A 70 11.80 -1.85 3.46
N LYS A 71 10.94 -0.83 3.60
CA LYS A 71 10.66 -0.22 4.90
C LYS A 71 9.93 -1.18 5.84
N LEU A 72 8.96 -1.93 5.32
CA LEU A 72 8.27 -2.94 6.12
C LEU A 72 9.25 -3.98 6.66
N GLU A 73 10.18 -4.43 5.81
CA GLU A 73 11.17 -5.40 6.21
C GLU A 73 12.14 -4.81 7.23
N GLN A 74 12.61 -3.59 6.99
CA GLN A 74 13.52 -2.90 7.88
C GLN A 74 12.93 -2.69 9.28
N TYR A 75 11.64 -2.40 9.38
CA TYR A 75 10.95 -2.14 10.64
C TYR A 75 10.06 -3.31 11.08
N GLU A 76 10.39 -4.51 10.61
CA GLU A 76 9.80 -5.78 11.08
C GLU A 76 8.27 -5.83 11.02
N GLY A 77 7.70 -5.26 9.96
CA GLY A 77 6.26 -5.31 9.74
C GLY A 77 5.46 -4.23 10.46
N ASP A 78 6.14 -3.29 11.13
CA ASP A 78 5.47 -2.17 11.78
C ASP A 78 4.97 -1.19 10.70
N LEU A 79 3.68 -1.25 10.41
CA LEU A 79 3.08 -0.45 9.34
C LEU A 79 3.24 1.05 9.59
N LYS A 80 2.96 1.51 10.80
CA LYS A 80 3.07 2.93 11.13
C LYS A 80 4.50 3.43 10.93
N ARG A 81 5.48 2.69 11.43
CA ARG A 81 6.88 3.08 11.31
C ARG A 81 7.34 3.09 9.85
N ALA A 82 6.99 2.04 9.12
CA ALA A 82 7.34 1.93 7.71
C ALA A 82 6.74 3.10 6.91
N THR A 83 5.49 3.44 7.19
CA THR A 83 4.80 4.53 6.51
C THR A 83 5.43 5.88 6.80
N VAL A 84 5.74 6.16 8.06
CA VAL A 84 6.37 7.42 8.46
C VAL A 84 7.74 7.57 7.80
N GLU A 85 8.53 6.50 7.81
CA GLU A 85 9.88 6.57 7.22
C GLU A 85 9.83 6.67 5.69
N LEU A 86 8.86 6.02 5.05
CA LEU A 86 8.68 6.18 3.61
C LEU A 86 8.27 7.62 3.27
N ALA A 87 7.39 8.22 4.07
CA ALA A 87 6.96 9.60 3.86
C ALA A 87 8.12 10.58 3.97
N LYS A 88 9.04 10.34 4.91
CA LYS A 88 10.26 11.15 5.05
C LYS A 88 11.13 11.02 3.81
N ASP A 89 11.35 9.80 3.33
CA ASP A 89 12.15 9.55 2.14
C ASP A 89 11.51 10.19 0.91
N TRP A 90 10.18 10.09 0.80
CA TRP A 90 9.44 10.67 -0.31
C TRP A 90 9.65 12.18 -0.39
N ARG A 91 9.64 12.84 0.76
CA ARG A 91 9.88 14.29 0.83
C ARG A 91 11.31 14.67 0.48
N MET A 92 12.28 13.86 0.92
CA MET A 92 13.71 14.16 0.79
C MET A 92 14.34 13.70 -0.52
N ASP A 93 13.81 12.64 -1.11
CA ASP A 93 14.35 12.07 -2.34
C ASP A 93 13.91 12.91 -3.55
N LYS A 94 14.88 13.40 -4.30
CA LYS A 94 14.61 14.26 -5.45
C LYS A 94 13.74 13.57 -6.50
N MET A 95 13.94 12.27 -6.72
CA MET A 95 13.15 11.53 -7.72
C MET A 95 11.73 11.29 -7.21
N LEU A 96 11.59 10.81 -5.98
CA LEU A 96 10.27 10.53 -5.42
C LEU A 96 9.44 11.80 -5.23
N ARG A 97 10.09 12.90 -4.89
CA ARG A 97 9.41 14.16 -4.65
C ARG A 97 8.67 14.71 -5.88
N HIS A 98 9.10 14.30 -7.08
CA HIS A 98 8.46 14.72 -8.31
C HIS A 98 7.32 13.81 -8.76
N LEU A 99 7.05 12.73 -8.02
CA LEU A 99 5.94 11.86 -8.36
C LEU A 99 4.61 12.51 -8.00
N ASP A 100 3.73 12.55 -8.99
CA ASP A 100 2.34 12.97 -8.76
C ASP A 100 1.52 11.72 -8.50
N ALA A 101 1.53 11.27 -7.26
CA ALA A 101 1.02 9.97 -6.89
C ALA A 101 0.45 9.96 -5.48
N MET A 102 -0.37 8.96 -5.21
CA MET A 102 -0.95 8.73 -3.89
C MET A 102 -0.82 7.26 -3.55
N LEU A 103 -0.37 6.96 -2.34
CA LEU A 103 -0.23 5.61 -1.84
C LEU A 103 -1.14 5.41 -0.64
N VAL A 104 -1.90 4.33 -0.65
CA VAL A 104 -2.75 3.92 0.47
C VAL A 104 -2.22 2.61 1.00
N VAL A 105 -2.00 2.52 2.31
CA VAL A 105 -1.55 1.27 2.94
C VAL A 105 -2.43 0.96 4.13
N MET A 106 -2.74 -0.30 4.33
CA MET A 106 -3.59 -0.71 5.44
C MET A 106 -3.27 -2.13 5.92
N ASP A 107 -3.47 -2.34 7.20
CA ASP A 107 -3.49 -3.68 7.80
C ASP A 107 -4.77 -3.83 8.61
N LYS A 108 -4.83 -4.84 9.47
CA LYS A 108 -6.02 -5.11 10.28
C LYS A 108 -6.38 -3.97 11.25
N LYS A 109 -5.42 -3.14 11.62
CA LYS A 109 -5.59 -2.11 12.66
C LYS A 109 -5.47 -0.69 12.14
N ASN A 110 -4.58 -0.45 11.19
CA ASN A 110 -4.20 0.90 10.79
C ASN A 110 -4.34 1.12 9.29
N SER A 111 -4.54 2.37 8.93
CA SER A 111 -4.64 2.78 7.53
C SER A 111 -3.98 4.15 7.39
N PHE A 112 -3.23 4.34 6.30
CA PHE A 112 -2.53 5.60 6.03
C PHE A 112 -2.63 5.94 4.55
N ILE A 113 -2.71 7.24 4.28
CA ILE A 113 -2.67 7.79 2.93
C ILE A 113 -1.55 8.79 2.85
#